data_0e61e174b835e919e92d7497efae2e05
#
_entry.id   0e61e174b835e919e92d7497efae2e05
#
_cell.length_a   1.000
_cell.length_b   1.000
_cell.length_c   1.000
_cell.angle_alpha   90.00
_cell.angle_beta   90.00
_cell.angle_gamma   90.00
#
_symmetry.space_group_name_H-M   'P 1'
#
loop_
_entity.id
_entity.type
_entity.pdbx_description
1 polymer ?
#
loop_
_entity_poly.entity_id
_entity_poly.type
_entity_poly.pdbx_seq_one_letter_code
_entity_poly.pdbx_strand_id
1 'polypeptide(L)'
;LQRINHAIFQNVEMLQSNITAVTNHIRKKLTEAEESDIERKVLSFLETEEGKAYWFDGDSYWRVMVFIPRAKTYETVNPEYSNYAGEAFGNFQAMLADIPETLGETIPDFHNMEFRLKQLREAVAKDAAGRVSEVKYYLDEIEKRADEMCKAERLYREGKLPKRVCHCDTKVNNMMFDEDGKVLCVIDLDTVMPSFVFSDYGDFLRTGANTG
;
A
#
# COMPACT_ATOMS: atom_id res chain seq x y z
N LEU A 1 7.40 -16.85 -8.66
CA LEU A 1 7.67 -16.02 -9.85
C LEU A 1 6.45 -15.13 -10.11
N GLN A 2 6.69 -13.83 -10.30
CA GLN A 2 5.65 -12.84 -10.54
C GLN A 2 6.04 -11.94 -11.72
N ARG A 3 5.09 -11.69 -12.63
CA ARG A 3 5.23 -10.65 -13.65
C ARG A 3 4.75 -9.32 -13.06
N ILE A 4 5.58 -8.29 -13.17
CA ILE A 4 5.25 -6.94 -12.70
C ILE A 4 4.35 -6.26 -13.74
N ASN A 5 3.27 -5.63 -13.30
CA ASN A 5 2.40 -4.87 -14.18
C ASN A 5 3.01 -3.49 -14.48
N HIS A 6 3.96 -3.46 -15.40
CA HIS A 6 4.67 -2.23 -15.78
C HIS A 6 3.82 -1.21 -16.56
N ALA A 7 2.60 -1.57 -16.95
CA ALA A 7 1.62 -0.59 -17.47
C ALA A 7 1.10 0.33 -16.35
N ILE A 8 1.05 -0.16 -15.12
CA ILE A 8 0.68 0.61 -13.92
C ILE A 8 1.95 1.17 -13.25
N PHE A 9 2.91 0.31 -12.94
CA PHE A 9 4.18 0.65 -12.31
C PHE A 9 5.23 0.97 -13.37
N GLN A 10 5.14 2.18 -13.94
CA GLN A 10 5.96 2.57 -15.11
C GLN A 10 7.47 2.62 -14.81
N ASN A 11 7.86 2.90 -13.58
CA ASN A 11 9.25 2.87 -13.13
C ASN A 11 9.50 1.64 -12.23
N VAL A 12 9.78 0.51 -12.87
CA VAL A 12 10.02 -0.77 -12.16
C VAL A 12 11.28 -0.73 -11.29
N GLU A 13 12.30 0.02 -11.70
CA GLU A 13 13.51 0.18 -10.89
C GLU A 13 13.22 0.88 -9.57
N MET A 14 12.50 2.00 -9.61
CA MET A 14 12.05 2.71 -8.41
C MET A 14 11.14 1.84 -7.54
N LEU A 15 10.18 1.11 -8.14
CA LEU A 15 9.31 0.18 -7.44
C LEU A 15 10.12 -0.83 -6.62
N GLN A 16 11.08 -1.50 -7.25
CA GLN A 16 11.89 -2.51 -6.56
C GLN A 16 12.85 -1.88 -5.54
N SER A 17 13.37 -0.68 -5.81
CA SER A 17 14.18 0.08 -4.86
C SER A 17 13.39 0.41 -3.59
N ASN A 18 12.14 0.88 -3.72
CA ASN A 18 11.27 1.14 -2.57
C ASN A 18 11.04 -0.13 -1.74
N ILE A 19 10.69 -1.24 -2.41
CA ILE A 19 10.43 -2.53 -1.74
C ILE A 19 11.69 -3.01 -1.02
N THR A 20 12.84 -2.94 -1.65
CA THR A 20 14.13 -3.35 -1.06
C THR A 20 14.48 -2.49 0.16
N ALA A 21 14.32 -1.17 0.07
CA ALA A 21 14.58 -0.27 1.18
C ALA A 21 13.68 -0.61 2.39
N VAL A 22 12.37 -0.78 2.15
CA VAL A 22 11.40 -1.09 3.20
C VAL A 22 11.66 -2.46 3.82
N THR A 23 11.86 -3.50 3.02
CA THR A 23 12.09 -4.85 3.54
C THR A 23 13.40 -4.97 4.30
N ASN A 24 14.47 -4.33 3.84
CA ASN A 24 15.75 -4.28 4.54
C ASN A 24 15.65 -3.53 5.87
N HIS A 25 14.94 -2.40 5.89
CA HIS A 25 14.74 -1.62 7.12
C HIS A 25 13.94 -2.40 8.17
N ILE A 26 12.84 -3.05 7.76
CA ILE A 26 12.04 -3.92 8.65
C ILE A 26 12.88 -5.09 9.14
N ARG A 27 13.61 -5.77 8.27
CA ARG A 27 14.49 -6.90 8.64
C ARG A 27 15.52 -6.49 9.67
N LYS A 28 16.16 -5.33 9.48
CA LYS A 28 17.11 -4.76 10.42
C LYS A 28 16.48 -4.58 11.81
N LYS A 29 15.30 -3.92 11.88
CA LYS A 29 14.59 -3.71 13.15
C LYS A 29 14.17 -4.99 13.85
N LEU A 30 13.67 -5.96 13.11
CA LEU A 30 13.33 -7.28 13.66
C LEU A 30 14.58 -8.00 14.22
N THR A 31 15.71 -7.86 13.54
CA THR A 31 16.99 -8.41 14.00
C THR A 31 17.50 -7.72 15.27
N GLU A 32 17.43 -6.39 15.31
CA GLU A 32 17.81 -5.60 16.49
C GLU A 32 16.90 -5.88 17.70
N ALA A 33 15.64 -6.22 17.46
CA ALA A 33 14.68 -6.64 18.49
C ALA A 33 14.81 -8.13 18.89
N GLU A 34 15.78 -8.86 18.34
CA GLU A 34 15.99 -10.29 18.56
C GLU A 34 14.75 -11.15 18.26
N GLU A 35 13.95 -10.71 17.27
CA GLU A 35 12.74 -11.43 16.86
C GLU A 35 13.10 -12.78 16.23
N SER A 36 12.33 -13.80 16.58
CA SER A 36 12.45 -15.13 15.96
C SER A 36 11.74 -15.19 14.61
N ASP A 37 12.14 -16.12 13.74
CA ASP A 37 11.47 -16.46 12.49
C ASP A 37 11.33 -15.27 11.50
N ILE A 38 12.34 -14.41 11.45
CA ILE A 38 12.34 -13.15 10.66
C ILE A 38 12.04 -13.44 9.19
N GLU A 39 12.49 -14.57 8.65
CA GLU A 39 12.28 -14.94 7.24
C GLU A 39 10.81 -15.11 6.87
N ARG A 40 9.92 -15.28 7.85
CA ARG A 40 8.48 -15.32 7.63
C ARG A 40 7.78 -14.00 7.96
N LYS A 41 8.47 -13.06 8.64
CA LYS A 41 7.90 -11.79 9.11
C LYS A 41 8.13 -10.62 8.17
N VAL A 42 8.97 -10.79 7.16
CA VAL A 42 9.23 -9.77 6.13
C VAL A 42 9.46 -10.43 4.78
N LEU A 43 8.95 -9.80 3.72
CA LEU A 43 9.15 -10.28 2.35
C LEU A 43 10.63 -10.31 1.98
N SER A 44 11.00 -11.30 1.17
CA SER A 44 12.34 -11.46 0.60
C SER A 44 12.25 -11.72 -0.89
N PHE A 45 13.07 -11.03 -1.68
CA PHE A 45 13.14 -11.18 -3.12
C PHE A 45 14.52 -11.68 -3.51
N LEU A 46 14.58 -12.56 -4.51
CA LEU A 46 15.84 -13.03 -5.06
C LEU A 46 16.42 -11.99 -6.01
N GLU A 47 17.71 -11.78 -5.90
CA GLU A 47 18.45 -10.93 -6.81
C GLU A 47 18.95 -11.73 -8.02
N THR A 48 19.09 -11.07 -9.16
CA THR A 48 19.79 -11.59 -10.33
C THR A 48 21.29 -11.60 -10.07
N GLU A 49 22.07 -12.22 -10.96
CA GLU A 49 23.54 -12.19 -10.90
C GLU A 49 24.11 -10.77 -10.96
N GLU A 50 23.34 -9.81 -11.49
CA GLU A 50 23.67 -8.39 -11.55
C GLU A 50 23.27 -7.61 -10.29
N GLY A 51 22.71 -8.28 -9.27
CA GLY A 51 22.24 -7.66 -8.02
C GLY A 51 20.92 -6.89 -8.14
N LYS A 52 20.09 -7.20 -9.14
CA LYS A 52 18.77 -6.57 -9.30
C LYS A 52 17.67 -7.49 -8.76
N ALA A 53 16.72 -6.93 -8.02
CA ALA A 53 15.54 -7.65 -7.51
C ALA A 53 14.47 -7.91 -8.59
N TYR A 54 14.77 -7.69 -9.84
CA TYR A 54 13.91 -7.96 -10.99
C TYR A 54 14.73 -8.31 -12.23
N TRP A 55 14.10 -8.97 -13.19
CA TRP A 55 14.66 -9.30 -14.51
C TRP A 55 13.73 -8.82 -15.62
N PHE A 56 14.31 -8.30 -16.71
CA PHE A 56 13.59 -7.86 -17.90
C PHE A 56 13.92 -8.81 -19.06
N ASP A 57 12.88 -9.43 -19.65
CA ASP A 57 13.04 -10.42 -20.73
C ASP A 57 13.04 -9.81 -22.15
N GLY A 58 12.97 -8.48 -22.25
CA GLY A 58 12.83 -7.74 -23.49
C GLY A 58 11.41 -7.21 -23.75
N ASP A 59 10.41 -7.70 -22.99
CA ASP A 59 9.01 -7.31 -23.10
C ASP A 59 8.40 -7.05 -21.71
N SER A 60 8.64 -7.92 -20.78
CA SER A 60 8.03 -7.92 -19.45
C SER A 60 9.07 -7.93 -18.34
N TYR A 61 8.68 -7.40 -17.18
CA TYR A 61 9.48 -7.43 -15.94
C TYR A 61 9.00 -8.54 -15.03
N TRP A 62 9.95 -9.27 -14.43
CA TRP A 62 9.72 -10.42 -13.58
C TRP A 62 10.49 -10.30 -12.28
N ARG A 63 9.93 -10.83 -11.21
CA ARG A 63 10.62 -10.97 -9.91
C ARG A 63 10.31 -12.31 -9.27
N VAL A 64 11.21 -12.78 -8.42
CA VAL A 64 11.03 -13.98 -7.63
C VAL A 64 10.99 -13.60 -6.15
N MET A 65 9.88 -13.88 -5.51
CA MET A 65 9.69 -13.70 -4.07
C MET A 65 9.86 -15.07 -3.37
N VAL A 66 10.52 -15.07 -2.23
CA VAL A 66 10.62 -16.27 -1.39
C VAL A 66 9.26 -16.61 -0.82
N PHE A 67 8.85 -17.86 -0.96
CA PHE A 67 7.57 -18.33 -0.45
C PHE A 67 7.57 -18.39 1.08
N ILE A 68 6.57 -17.85 1.74
CA ILE A 68 6.38 -17.93 3.19
C ILE A 68 5.50 -19.14 3.50
N PRO A 69 6.07 -20.22 4.06
CA PRO A 69 5.31 -21.44 4.33
C PRO A 69 4.39 -21.27 5.57
N ARG A 70 3.36 -22.12 5.67
CA ARG A 70 2.44 -22.17 6.82
C ARG A 70 1.81 -20.79 7.12
N ALA A 71 1.47 -20.06 6.07
CA ALA A 71 0.82 -18.77 6.14
C ALA A 71 -0.42 -18.77 5.25
N LYS A 72 -1.42 -17.96 5.60
CA LYS A 72 -2.66 -17.79 4.84
C LYS A 72 -3.12 -16.35 4.89
N THR A 73 -3.90 -15.94 3.90
CA THR A 73 -4.59 -14.64 3.84
C THR A 73 -6.09 -14.85 4.04
N TYR A 74 -6.78 -13.80 4.48
CA TYR A 74 -8.23 -13.79 4.60
C TYR A 74 -8.81 -12.67 3.72
N GLU A 75 -9.92 -12.92 3.06
CA GLU A 75 -10.67 -11.91 2.31
C GLU A 75 -11.68 -11.16 3.20
N THR A 76 -12.19 -11.86 4.21
CA THR A 76 -13.10 -11.31 5.21
C THR A 76 -12.56 -11.59 6.60
N VAL A 77 -12.83 -10.70 7.52
CA VAL A 77 -12.34 -10.81 8.90
C VAL A 77 -13.50 -10.77 9.91
N ASN A 78 -13.27 -11.38 11.06
CA ASN A 78 -14.07 -11.18 12.25
C ASN A 78 -13.46 -10.03 13.10
N PRO A 79 -14.12 -9.56 14.16
CA PRO A 79 -13.61 -8.49 15.01
C PRO A 79 -12.22 -8.76 15.59
N GLU A 80 -11.89 -9.99 15.91
CA GLU A 80 -10.59 -10.39 16.46
C GLU A 80 -9.47 -10.22 15.41
N TYR A 81 -9.66 -10.75 14.19
CA TYR A 81 -8.70 -10.60 13.09
C TYR A 81 -8.60 -9.16 12.57
N SER A 82 -9.69 -8.39 12.65
CA SER A 82 -9.65 -6.95 12.37
C SER A 82 -8.74 -6.22 13.36
N ASN A 83 -8.80 -6.58 14.64
CA ASN A 83 -7.91 -6.02 15.67
C ASN A 83 -6.44 -6.35 15.37
N TYR A 84 -6.13 -7.62 15.12
CA TYR A 84 -4.76 -8.05 14.78
C TYR A 84 -4.24 -7.36 13.52
N ALA A 85 -5.09 -7.21 12.51
CA ALA A 85 -4.73 -6.54 11.27
C ALA A 85 -4.47 -5.04 11.48
N GLY A 86 -5.29 -4.37 12.28
CA GLY A 86 -5.07 -2.97 12.65
C GLY A 86 -3.78 -2.76 13.43
N GLU A 87 -3.47 -3.65 14.38
CA GLU A 87 -2.21 -3.64 15.13
C GLU A 87 -1.00 -3.84 14.20
N ALA A 88 -1.09 -4.75 13.24
CA ALA A 88 0.00 -5.02 12.34
C ALA A 88 0.28 -3.87 11.37
N PHE A 89 -0.74 -3.23 10.81
CA PHE A 89 -0.52 -2.03 9.99
C PHE A 89 -0.01 -0.86 10.85
N GLY A 90 -0.46 -0.72 12.10
CA GLY A 90 0.10 0.25 13.05
C GLY A 90 1.59 -0.01 13.31
N ASN A 91 1.98 -1.26 13.53
CA ASN A 91 3.37 -1.67 13.72
C ASN A 91 4.20 -1.45 12.45
N PHE A 92 3.66 -1.75 11.28
CA PHE A 92 4.31 -1.46 9.99
C PHE A 92 4.62 0.04 9.86
N GLN A 93 3.65 0.90 10.15
CA GLN A 93 3.85 2.36 10.14
C GLN A 93 4.88 2.80 11.19
N ALA A 94 4.88 2.20 12.38
CA ALA A 94 5.85 2.52 13.43
C ALA A 94 7.28 2.09 13.05
N MET A 95 7.45 0.92 12.47
CA MET A 95 8.74 0.45 11.97
C MET A 95 9.33 1.36 10.89
N LEU A 96 8.50 1.92 10.01
CA LEU A 96 8.95 2.78 8.91
C LEU A 96 9.06 4.26 9.28
N ALA A 97 8.78 4.62 10.53
CA ALA A 97 8.76 6.02 10.96
C ALA A 97 10.11 6.73 10.82
N ASP A 98 11.20 6.00 10.89
CA ASP A 98 12.60 6.46 10.87
C ASP A 98 13.41 5.85 9.72
N ILE A 99 12.75 5.34 8.69
CA ILE A 99 13.42 4.85 7.48
C ILE A 99 14.26 5.97 6.86
N PRO A 100 15.58 5.77 6.67
CA PRO A 100 16.45 6.85 6.20
C PRO A 100 16.36 7.07 4.68
N GLU A 101 15.89 6.07 3.93
CA GLU A 101 15.79 6.14 2.49
C GLU A 101 14.63 7.03 2.05
N THR A 102 14.85 7.82 1.01
CA THR A 102 13.79 8.59 0.34
C THR A 102 13.15 7.73 -0.73
N LEU A 103 11.90 7.36 -0.53
CA LEU A 103 11.13 6.58 -1.50
C LEU A 103 10.49 7.48 -2.56
N GLY A 104 10.33 6.93 -3.78
CA GLY A 104 9.58 7.58 -4.85
C GLY A 104 8.10 7.16 -4.87
N GLU A 105 7.26 7.93 -5.55
CA GLU A 105 5.84 7.57 -5.78
C GLU A 105 5.76 6.50 -6.89
N THR A 106 5.42 5.26 -6.53
CA THR A 106 5.29 4.14 -7.46
C THR A 106 4.13 4.31 -8.44
N ILE A 107 3.08 4.96 -7.99
CA ILE A 107 1.95 5.44 -8.80
C ILE A 107 1.78 6.93 -8.50
N PRO A 108 2.15 7.83 -9.41
CA PRO A 108 2.01 9.27 -9.21
C PRO A 108 0.57 9.67 -8.86
N ASP A 109 0.41 10.56 -7.89
CA ASP A 109 -0.89 11.07 -7.44
C ASP A 109 -1.89 9.99 -6.99
N PHE A 110 -1.41 8.83 -6.52
CA PHE A 110 -2.27 7.69 -6.21
C PHE A 110 -3.39 8.04 -5.24
N HIS A 111 -3.07 8.68 -4.11
CA HIS A 111 -4.02 9.13 -3.09
C HIS A 111 -4.20 10.66 -3.03
N ASN A 112 -3.80 11.37 -4.08
CA ASN A 112 -4.00 12.82 -4.17
C ASN A 112 -5.49 13.13 -4.44
N MET A 113 -6.21 13.59 -3.41
CA MET A 113 -7.64 13.84 -3.51
C MET A 113 -8.00 15.00 -4.46
N GLU A 114 -7.13 16.00 -4.62
CA GLU A 114 -7.34 17.09 -5.59
C GLU A 114 -7.31 16.51 -7.02
N PHE A 115 -6.34 15.64 -7.29
CA PHE A 115 -6.24 14.98 -8.59
C PHE A 115 -7.41 14.02 -8.84
N ARG A 116 -7.81 13.21 -7.84
CA ARG A 116 -8.94 12.28 -7.96
C ARG A 116 -10.26 13.00 -8.18
N LEU A 117 -10.49 14.11 -7.48
CA LEU A 117 -11.67 14.94 -7.66
C LEU A 117 -11.72 15.56 -9.06
N LYS A 118 -10.58 16.04 -9.59
CA LYS A 118 -10.48 16.51 -10.97
C LYS A 118 -10.86 15.41 -11.96
N GLN A 119 -10.29 14.20 -11.83
CA GLN A 119 -10.63 13.06 -12.68
C GLN A 119 -12.12 12.70 -12.61
N LEU A 120 -12.73 12.71 -11.41
CA LEU A 120 -14.15 12.46 -11.23
C LEU A 120 -15.00 13.49 -12.01
N ARG A 121 -14.71 14.78 -11.83
CA ARG A 121 -15.45 15.87 -12.51
C ARG A 121 -15.32 15.78 -14.03
N GLU A 122 -14.15 15.43 -14.55
CA GLU A 122 -13.94 15.22 -15.99
C GLU A 122 -14.74 14.00 -16.49
N ALA A 123 -14.79 12.91 -15.73
CA ALA A 123 -15.58 11.71 -16.06
C ALA A 123 -17.09 12.01 -16.06
N VAL A 124 -17.57 12.75 -15.06
CA VAL A 124 -18.97 13.20 -14.95
C VAL A 124 -19.35 14.11 -16.12
N ALA A 125 -18.48 15.06 -16.47
CA ALA A 125 -18.73 15.96 -17.60
C ALA A 125 -18.80 15.24 -18.96
N LYS A 126 -18.03 14.15 -19.12
CA LYS A 126 -18.06 13.33 -20.33
C LYS A 126 -19.25 12.40 -20.42
N ASP A 127 -19.75 11.92 -19.29
CA ASP A 127 -20.84 10.93 -19.14
C ASP A 127 -20.79 9.81 -20.23
N ALA A 128 -19.61 9.25 -20.44
CA ALA A 128 -19.34 8.33 -21.57
C ALA A 128 -20.24 7.08 -21.59
N ALA A 129 -20.77 6.67 -20.43
CA ALA A 129 -21.69 5.54 -20.28
C ALA A 129 -23.16 5.97 -20.18
N GLY A 130 -23.48 7.27 -20.13
CA GLY A 130 -24.84 7.78 -19.96
C GLY A 130 -25.45 7.48 -18.59
N ARG A 131 -24.63 7.24 -17.55
CA ARG A 131 -25.08 6.74 -16.24
C ARG A 131 -24.93 7.73 -15.09
N VAL A 132 -24.54 8.96 -15.36
CA VAL A 132 -24.33 10.00 -14.31
C VAL A 132 -25.62 10.21 -13.49
N SER A 133 -26.79 10.19 -14.13
CA SER A 133 -28.08 10.35 -13.44
C SER A 133 -28.35 9.27 -12.39
N GLU A 134 -27.85 8.03 -12.60
CA GLU A 134 -28.05 6.89 -11.67
C GLU A 134 -27.25 7.08 -10.38
N VAL A 135 -26.15 7.82 -10.42
CA VAL A 135 -25.21 8.01 -9.29
C VAL A 135 -25.21 9.42 -8.74
N LYS A 136 -26.17 10.26 -9.17
CA LYS A 136 -26.24 11.69 -8.80
C LYS A 136 -26.15 11.92 -7.28
N TYR A 137 -26.84 11.10 -6.48
CA TYR A 137 -26.80 11.22 -5.02
C TYR A 137 -25.36 11.13 -4.48
N TYR A 138 -24.59 10.16 -4.96
CA TYR A 138 -23.21 9.96 -4.51
C TYR A 138 -22.30 11.09 -4.98
N LEU A 139 -22.51 11.61 -6.19
CA LEU A 139 -21.76 12.76 -6.70
C LEU A 139 -22.01 14.00 -5.87
N ASP A 140 -23.27 14.28 -5.53
CA ASP A 140 -23.64 15.41 -4.68
C ASP A 140 -23.02 15.27 -3.27
N GLU A 141 -22.95 14.05 -2.71
CA GLU A 141 -22.34 13.78 -1.42
C GLU A 141 -20.81 13.94 -1.44
N ILE A 142 -20.15 13.57 -2.55
CA ILE A 142 -18.70 13.80 -2.72
C ILE A 142 -18.43 15.31 -2.83
N GLU A 143 -19.19 16.03 -3.65
CA GLU A 143 -18.99 17.48 -3.82
C GLU A 143 -19.19 18.28 -2.52
N LYS A 144 -20.14 17.88 -1.67
CA LYS A 144 -20.31 18.49 -0.34
C LYS A 144 -19.06 18.36 0.56
N ARG A 145 -18.27 17.30 0.36
CA ARG A 145 -17.07 16.99 1.15
C ARG A 145 -15.76 17.36 0.45
N ALA A 146 -15.84 17.81 -0.80
CA ALA A 146 -14.70 18.01 -1.68
C ALA A 146 -13.60 18.90 -1.07
N ASP A 147 -13.99 20.02 -0.45
CA ASP A 147 -13.01 20.93 0.17
C ASP A 147 -12.28 20.29 1.34
N GLU A 148 -12.99 19.55 2.17
CA GLU A 148 -12.40 18.86 3.33
C GLU A 148 -11.51 17.69 2.89
N MET A 149 -11.92 16.94 1.87
CA MET A 149 -11.11 15.84 1.31
C MET A 149 -9.78 16.34 0.74
N CYS A 150 -9.75 17.54 0.15
CA CYS A 150 -8.54 18.15 -0.39
C CYS A 150 -7.65 18.86 0.66
N LYS A 151 -8.09 18.93 1.92
CA LYS A 151 -7.39 19.67 2.98
C LYS A 151 -5.97 19.15 3.24
N ALA A 152 -5.76 17.84 3.12
CA ALA A 152 -4.46 17.24 3.37
C ALA A 152 -3.38 17.74 2.41
N GLU A 153 -3.67 17.80 1.12
CA GLU A 153 -2.74 18.30 0.11
C GLU A 153 -2.39 19.79 0.33
N ARG A 154 -3.38 20.59 0.76
CA ARG A 154 -3.13 21.99 1.13
C ARG A 154 -2.19 22.10 2.33
N LEU A 155 -2.46 21.34 3.40
CA LEU A 155 -1.62 21.34 4.60
C LEU A 155 -0.20 20.84 4.33
N TYR A 156 -0.05 19.88 3.42
CA TYR A 156 1.26 19.39 2.99
C TYR A 156 2.06 20.52 2.29
N ARG A 157 1.44 21.21 1.33
CA ARG A 157 2.08 22.34 0.64
C ARG A 157 2.44 23.50 1.57
N GLU A 158 1.67 23.67 2.64
CA GLU A 158 1.94 24.66 3.69
C GLU A 158 2.99 24.19 4.71
N GLY A 159 3.53 22.97 4.58
CA GLY A 159 4.50 22.40 5.54
C GLY A 159 3.90 22.03 6.90
N LYS A 160 2.58 21.97 7.02
CA LYS A 160 1.86 21.68 8.28
C LYS A 160 1.53 20.19 8.47
N LEU A 161 1.53 19.41 7.39
CA LEU A 161 1.25 17.98 7.42
C LEU A 161 2.34 17.25 6.61
N PRO A 162 3.20 16.43 7.23
CA PRO A 162 4.22 15.68 6.52
C PRO A 162 3.62 14.45 5.84
N LYS A 163 4.19 14.06 4.70
CA LYS A 163 4.05 12.71 4.17
C LYS A 163 5.04 11.78 4.89
N ARG A 164 4.67 10.52 5.05
CA ARG A 164 5.50 9.44 5.59
C ARG A 164 5.43 8.25 4.64
N VAL A 165 6.32 7.28 4.82
CA VAL A 165 6.21 6.02 4.08
C VAL A 165 4.93 5.30 4.52
N CYS A 166 4.04 5.02 3.59
CA CYS A 166 2.76 4.35 3.76
C CYS A 166 2.69 3.11 2.88
N HIS A 167 1.86 2.16 3.25
CA HIS A 167 1.58 0.98 2.43
C HIS A 167 0.75 1.33 1.19
N CYS A 168 -0.21 2.21 1.36
CA CYS A 168 -1.16 2.73 0.35
C CYS A 168 -2.15 1.71 -0.24
N ASP A 169 -2.19 0.48 0.30
CA ASP A 169 -3.20 -0.54 -0.01
C ASP A 169 -3.39 -1.47 1.21
N THR A 170 -3.87 -0.91 2.32
CA THR A 170 -3.97 -1.58 3.63
C THR A 170 -5.21 -2.47 3.77
N LYS A 171 -5.65 -3.06 2.69
CA LYS A 171 -6.72 -4.07 2.74
C LYS A 171 -6.26 -5.32 3.50
N VAL A 172 -7.21 -5.99 4.16
CA VAL A 172 -6.93 -7.13 5.05
C VAL A 172 -6.23 -8.29 4.34
N ASN A 173 -6.51 -8.53 3.06
CA ASN A 173 -5.87 -9.59 2.30
C ASN A 173 -4.41 -9.28 1.90
N ASN A 174 -3.89 -8.07 2.19
CA ASN A 174 -2.47 -7.73 2.09
C ASN A 174 -1.69 -8.05 3.38
N MET A 175 -2.17 -9.05 4.10
CA MET A 175 -1.58 -9.53 5.32
C MET A 175 -1.62 -11.04 5.39
N MET A 176 -0.54 -11.65 5.83
CA MET A 176 -0.48 -13.08 6.11
C MET A 176 -0.62 -13.34 7.59
N PHE A 177 -1.35 -14.40 7.91
CA PHE A 177 -1.54 -14.94 9.24
C PHE A 177 -0.88 -16.31 9.35
N ASP A 178 -0.36 -16.62 10.52
CA ASP A 178 0.19 -17.94 10.83
C ASP A 178 -0.93 -18.97 11.11
N GLU A 179 -0.53 -20.17 11.52
CA GLU A 179 -1.44 -21.28 11.82
C GLU A 179 -2.30 -21.00 13.04
N ASP A 180 -1.82 -20.15 13.97
CA ASP A 180 -2.54 -19.75 15.21
C ASP A 180 -3.44 -18.52 14.99
N GLY A 181 -3.48 -17.98 13.77
CA GLY A 181 -4.28 -16.82 13.40
C GLY A 181 -3.66 -15.47 13.79
N LYS A 182 -2.39 -15.44 14.20
CA LYS A 182 -1.65 -14.21 14.47
C LYS A 182 -1.08 -13.64 13.18
N VAL A 183 -0.97 -12.32 13.13
CA VAL A 183 -0.33 -11.67 11.99
C VAL A 183 1.13 -12.06 11.91
N LEU A 184 1.54 -12.45 10.73
CA LEU A 184 2.89 -12.89 10.40
C LEU A 184 3.65 -11.84 9.58
N CYS A 185 3.08 -11.39 8.48
CA CYS A 185 3.76 -10.53 7.52
C CYS A 185 2.77 -9.63 6.77
N VAL A 186 3.13 -8.36 6.60
CA VAL A 186 2.47 -7.45 5.66
C VAL A 186 3.05 -7.70 4.27
N ILE A 187 2.19 -7.83 3.27
CA ILE A 187 2.54 -8.20 1.89
C ILE A 187 2.02 -7.19 0.87
N ASP A 188 2.31 -7.41 -0.41
CA ASP A 188 1.90 -6.55 -1.54
C ASP A 188 2.42 -5.11 -1.41
N LEU A 189 3.75 -4.99 -1.29
CA LEU A 189 4.45 -3.71 -1.10
C LEU A 189 4.60 -2.87 -2.38
N ASP A 190 3.87 -3.20 -3.45
CA ASP A 190 4.01 -2.51 -4.75
C ASP A 190 3.55 -1.05 -4.69
N THR A 191 2.68 -0.73 -3.75
CA THR A 191 2.18 0.62 -3.53
C THR A 191 2.88 1.37 -2.38
N VAL A 192 3.96 0.79 -1.81
CA VAL A 192 4.68 1.45 -0.73
C VAL A 192 5.38 2.70 -1.23
N MET A 193 4.97 3.87 -0.72
CA MET A 193 5.43 5.18 -1.17
C MET A 193 5.16 6.27 -0.13
N PRO A 194 5.69 7.50 -0.30
CA PRO A 194 5.32 8.62 0.54
C PRO A 194 3.85 8.99 0.40
N SER A 195 3.10 8.98 1.50
CA SER A 195 1.68 9.34 1.56
C SER A 195 1.29 9.87 2.95
N PHE A 196 0.01 10.09 3.18
CA PHE A 196 -0.51 10.48 4.48
C PHE A 196 -0.91 9.24 5.29
N VAL A 197 -0.47 9.14 6.54
CA VAL A 197 -0.74 7.99 7.41
C VAL A 197 -2.24 7.70 7.55
N PHE A 198 -3.08 8.73 7.59
CA PHE A 198 -4.53 8.54 7.68
C PHE A 198 -5.15 7.93 6.41
N SER A 199 -4.46 7.97 5.26
CA SER A 199 -4.90 7.26 4.05
C SER A 199 -4.83 5.75 4.25
N ASP A 200 -3.75 5.25 4.86
CA ASP A 200 -3.64 3.84 5.25
C ASP A 200 -4.72 3.45 6.26
N TYR A 201 -4.96 4.32 7.26
CA TYR A 201 -6.01 4.08 8.25
C TYR A 201 -7.42 4.01 7.59
N GLY A 202 -7.73 4.95 6.71
CA GLY A 202 -9.02 4.99 6.02
C GLY A 202 -9.21 3.80 5.07
N ASP A 203 -8.17 3.40 4.35
CA ASP A 203 -8.21 2.24 3.47
C ASP A 203 -8.36 0.93 4.27
N PHE A 204 -7.67 0.80 5.41
CA PHE A 204 -7.86 -0.33 6.31
C PHE A 204 -9.30 -0.43 6.81
N LEU A 205 -9.93 0.66 7.24
CA LEU A 205 -11.31 0.64 7.72
C LEU A 205 -12.29 0.14 6.66
N ARG A 206 -12.05 0.42 5.39
CA ARG A 206 -12.90 -0.03 4.28
C ARG A 206 -13.03 -1.55 4.21
N THR A 207 -12.01 -2.29 4.60
CA THR A 207 -11.99 -3.76 4.58
C THR A 207 -12.03 -4.36 5.98
N GLY A 208 -11.31 -3.79 6.94
CA GLY A 208 -11.20 -4.29 8.31
C GLY A 208 -12.46 -4.11 9.16
N ALA A 209 -13.32 -3.14 8.82
CA ALA A 209 -14.61 -2.93 9.48
C ALA A 209 -15.79 -3.55 8.71
N ASN A 210 -15.54 -4.15 7.54
CA ASN A 210 -16.57 -4.78 6.72
C ASN A 210 -16.58 -6.30 6.95
N THR A 211 -17.65 -6.79 7.49
CA THR A 211 -17.82 -8.23 7.79
C THR A 211 -18.56 -9.01 6.69
N GLY A 212 -18.81 -8.41 5.55
CA GLY A 212 -19.52 -9.01 4.41
C GLY A 212 -20.91 -8.46 4.21
#